data_0403e90f442ad71f8f024e346ab3e971
#
_entry.id   0403e90f442ad71f8f024e346ab3e971
#
_cell.length_a   1.000
_cell.length_b   1.000
_cell.length_c   1.000
_cell.angle_alpha   90.00
_cell.angle_beta   90.00
_cell.angle_gamma   90.00
#
_symmetry.space_group_name_H-M   'P 1'
#
loop_
_entity.id
_entity.type
_entity.pdbx_description
1 polymer ?
#
loop_
_entity_poly.entity_id
_entity_poly.type
_entity_poly.pdbx_seq_one_letter_code
_entity_poly.pdbx_strand_id
1 'polypeptide(L)'
;GICVKCYGRNLATGNTVEIGEAVGVVAAQSIGEPGTQLTMRTFHVGGTARLEQETKHVAAMDGTVKYDDDLKVIKNRNKEMISLKRQSEIALVDERGREVARYQVVYGAQLHVKDGQKVKEDDILVTWDPFTFAILTEVEGTVKYQDLKEGKTVEEEIDKVTGQKRLVVKDSDEKNQPRLEIKSGNKTLKTYQMP
;
A
#
# COMPACT_ATOMS: atom_id res chain seq x y z
N GLY A 1 -36.49 -12.40 -16.06
CA GLY A 1 -36.19 -11.83 -17.38
C GLY A 1 -35.89 -10.35 -17.28
N ILE A 2 -35.32 -9.77 -18.31
CA ILE A 2 -35.00 -8.34 -18.41
C ILE A 2 -36.13 -7.66 -19.20
N CYS A 3 -36.58 -6.48 -18.76
CA CYS A 3 -37.61 -5.70 -19.44
C CYS A 3 -37.10 -5.21 -20.80
N VAL A 4 -37.90 -5.37 -21.86
CA VAL A 4 -37.60 -4.92 -23.24
C VAL A 4 -37.17 -3.43 -23.28
N LYS A 5 -37.90 -2.55 -22.58
CA LYS A 5 -37.60 -1.12 -22.54
C LYS A 5 -36.28 -0.83 -21.80
N CYS A 6 -35.94 -1.62 -20.76
CA CYS A 6 -34.71 -1.45 -20.03
C CYS A 6 -33.50 -1.97 -20.81
N TYR A 7 -33.67 -3.07 -21.57
CA TYR A 7 -32.63 -3.61 -22.44
C TYR A 7 -32.39 -2.69 -23.65
N GLY A 8 -33.46 -2.26 -24.27
CA GLY A 8 -33.48 -1.30 -25.36
C GLY A 8 -33.28 -1.92 -26.73
N ARG A 9 -32.13 -1.65 -27.37
CA ARG A 9 -31.89 -1.97 -28.78
C ARG A 9 -31.11 -3.28 -28.95
N ASN A 10 -31.55 -4.10 -29.88
CA ASN A 10 -30.79 -5.23 -30.41
C ASN A 10 -29.66 -4.68 -31.33
N LEU A 11 -28.41 -4.94 -31.00
CA LEU A 11 -27.25 -4.40 -31.74
C LEU A 11 -27.08 -5.02 -33.13
N ALA A 12 -27.63 -6.22 -33.38
CA ALA A 12 -27.52 -6.89 -34.66
C ALA A 12 -28.48 -6.31 -35.69
N THR A 13 -29.71 -5.99 -35.25
CA THR A 13 -30.80 -5.53 -36.16
C THR A 13 -30.99 -4.02 -36.10
N GLY A 14 -30.50 -3.33 -35.06
CA GLY A 14 -30.73 -1.91 -34.82
C GLY A 14 -32.11 -1.55 -34.30
N ASN A 15 -33.01 -2.52 -34.18
CA ASN A 15 -34.37 -2.35 -33.69
C ASN A 15 -34.51 -2.60 -32.19
N THR A 16 -35.67 -2.31 -31.62
CA THR A 16 -35.99 -2.70 -30.24
C THR A 16 -35.92 -4.21 -30.11
N VAL A 17 -35.29 -4.70 -29.01
CA VAL A 17 -35.17 -6.13 -28.75
C VAL A 17 -36.52 -6.81 -28.67
N GLU A 18 -36.66 -7.99 -29.27
CA GLU A 18 -37.89 -8.79 -29.25
C GLU A 18 -37.93 -9.76 -28.08
N ILE A 19 -39.15 -10.15 -27.69
CA ILE A 19 -39.35 -11.18 -26.66
C ILE A 19 -38.89 -12.53 -27.21
N GLY A 20 -38.03 -13.23 -26.49
CA GLY A 20 -37.42 -14.50 -26.88
C GLY A 20 -35.96 -14.42 -27.28
N GLU A 21 -35.40 -13.22 -27.38
CA GLU A 21 -33.97 -13.00 -27.57
C GLU A 21 -33.18 -13.55 -26.39
N ALA A 22 -32.08 -14.27 -26.68
CA ALA A 22 -31.21 -14.88 -25.68
C ALA A 22 -30.18 -13.86 -25.12
N VAL A 23 -30.66 -12.74 -24.61
CA VAL A 23 -29.83 -11.60 -24.18
C VAL A 23 -28.80 -11.95 -23.10
N GLY A 24 -29.11 -12.91 -22.25
CA GLY A 24 -28.18 -13.41 -21.25
C GLY A 24 -26.99 -14.15 -21.84
N VAL A 25 -27.22 -14.93 -22.90
CA VAL A 25 -26.18 -15.65 -23.64
C VAL A 25 -25.26 -14.65 -24.37
N VAL A 26 -25.84 -13.66 -25.03
CA VAL A 26 -25.12 -12.60 -25.75
C VAL A 26 -24.22 -11.83 -24.76
N ALA A 27 -24.77 -11.47 -23.61
CA ALA A 27 -23.97 -10.80 -22.55
C ALA A 27 -22.85 -11.70 -22.03
N ALA A 28 -23.11 -12.96 -21.74
CA ALA A 28 -22.11 -13.90 -21.25
C ALA A 28 -20.99 -14.12 -22.26
N GLN A 29 -21.31 -14.25 -23.54
CA GLN A 29 -20.30 -14.40 -24.60
C GLN A 29 -19.45 -13.14 -24.79
N SER A 30 -20.08 -11.96 -24.80
CA SER A 30 -19.35 -10.69 -24.96
C SER A 30 -18.44 -10.34 -23.78
N ILE A 31 -18.76 -10.84 -22.58
CA ILE A 31 -17.91 -10.70 -21.38
C ILE A 31 -16.85 -11.79 -21.33
N GLY A 32 -17.22 -13.04 -21.64
CA GLY A 32 -16.37 -14.20 -21.49
C GLY A 32 -15.29 -14.33 -22.56
N GLU A 33 -15.58 -13.97 -23.80
CA GLU A 33 -14.60 -14.04 -24.89
C GLU A 33 -13.39 -13.13 -24.66
N PRO A 34 -13.53 -11.81 -24.42
CA PRO A 34 -12.40 -10.96 -24.11
C PRO A 34 -11.73 -11.34 -22.78
N GLY A 35 -12.50 -11.84 -21.79
CA GLY A 35 -11.97 -12.32 -20.53
C GLY A 35 -10.98 -13.47 -20.70
N THR A 36 -11.31 -14.43 -21.58
CA THR A 36 -10.44 -15.57 -21.90
C THR A 36 -9.18 -15.10 -22.63
N GLN A 37 -9.28 -14.19 -23.58
CA GLN A 37 -8.12 -13.62 -24.29
C GLN A 37 -7.23 -12.79 -23.36
N LEU A 38 -7.78 -11.99 -22.47
CA LEU A 38 -7.05 -11.23 -21.46
C LEU A 38 -6.29 -12.17 -20.51
N THR A 39 -6.93 -13.27 -20.06
CA THR A 39 -6.29 -14.24 -19.17
C THR A 39 -5.16 -14.97 -19.88
N MET A 40 -5.33 -15.38 -21.13
CA MET A 40 -4.27 -16.00 -21.91
C MET A 40 -3.10 -15.02 -22.18
N ARG A 41 -3.38 -13.75 -22.46
CA ARG A 41 -2.33 -12.74 -22.63
C ARG A 41 -1.57 -12.44 -21.33
N THR A 42 -2.24 -12.45 -20.19
CA THR A 42 -1.58 -12.23 -18.88
C THR A 42 -0.72 -13.43 -18.47
N PHE A 43 -1.05 -14.66 -18.87
CA PHE A 43 -0.23 -15.83 -18.60
C PHE A 43 1.00 -15.95 -19.53
N HIS A 44 0.93 -15.46 -20.77
CA HIS A 44 2.03 -15.54 -21.73
C HIS A 44 2.97 -14.33 -21.70
N VAL A 45 2.51 -13.19 -21.29
CA VAL A 45 3.37 -12.05 -21.01
C VAL A 45 3.62 -12.10 -19.51
N GLY A 46 4.74 -12.65 -19.08
CA GLY A 46 5.26 -12.56 -17.70
C GLY A 46 5.44 -11.10 -17.24
N GLY A 47 4.48 -10.29 -17.57
CA GLY A 47 4.29 -8.94 -17.12
C GLY A 47 3.39 -9.01 -15.90
N THR A 48 4.01 -8.94 -14.71
CA THR A 48 3.33 -8.34 -13.58
C THR A 48 2.50 -7.19 -14.13
N ALA A 49 1.16 -7.28 -14.02
CA ALA A 49 0.36 -6.07 -14.04
C ALA A 49 1.04 -5.18 -12.99
N ARG A 50 1.81 -4.20 -13.43
CA ARG A 50 2.17 -3.08 -12.60
C ARG A 50 0.82 -2.37 -12.38
N LEU A 51 0.12 -2.78 -11.33
CA LEU A 51 -0.69 -1.84 -10.61
C LEU A 51 0.31 -0.71 -10.35
N GLU A 52 0.13 0.42 -10.98
CA GLU A 52 0.76 1.65 -10.53
C GLU A 52 0.19 1.88 -9.13
N GLN A 53 0.82 1.22 -8.16
CA GLN A 53 0.49 1.46 -6.78
C GLN A 53 0.92 2.89 -6.54
N GLU A 54 -0.03 3.71 -6.16
CA GLU A 54 0.27 5.06 -5.73
C GLU A 54 1.36 4.96 -4.67
N THR A 55 2.49 5.58 -4.92
CA THR A 55 3.65 5.62 -4.01
C THR A 55 3.85 6.99 -3.40
N LYS A 56 2.96 7.92 -3.73
CA LYS A 56 3.01 9.30 -3.26
C LYS A 56 1.62 9.93 -3.23
N HIS A 57 1.42 10.84 -2.31
CA HIS A 57 0.32 11.80 -2.35
C HIS A 57 0.86 13.19 -2.68
N VAL A 58 0.17 13.87 -3.58
CA VAL A 58 0.45 15.26 -3.97
C VAL A 58 -0.73 16.15 -3.58
N ALA A 59 -0.48 17.42 -3.33
CA ALA A 59 -1.53 18.38 -3.02
C ALA A 59 -2.41 18.61 -4.25
N ALA A 60 -3.72 18.43 -4.10
CA ALA A 60 -4.68 18.65 -5.18
C ALA A 60 -4.94 20.13 -5.47
N MET A 61 -4.55 21.03 -4.58
CA MET A 61 -4.67 22.48 -4.68
C MET A 61 -3.82 23.19 -3.63
N ASP A 62 -3.73 24.49 -3.73
CA ASP A 62 -3.06 25.34 -2.73
C ASP A 62 -3.80 25.29 -1.39
N GLY A 63 -3.06 25.18 -0.30
CA GLY A 63 -3.65 25.12 1.03
C GLY A 63 -2.63 25.04 2.16
N THR A 64 -3.13 24.81 3.37
CA THR A 64 -2.32 24.59 4.56
C THR A 64 -2.51 23.16 5.03
N VAL A 65 -1.42 22.45 5.25
CA VAL A 65 -1.45 21.07 5.75
C VAL A 65 -1.77 21.08 7.23
N LYS A 66 -2.73 20.23 7.63
CA LYS A 66 -3.06 20.01 9.03
C LYS A 66 -2.91 18.51 9.33
N TYR A 67 -2.14 18.20 10.34
CA TYR A 67 -1.98 16.83 10.83
C TYR A 67 -3.19 16.43 11.68
N ASP A 68 -3.59 15.18 11.56
CA ASP A 68 -4.55 14.60 12.51
C ASP A 68 -3.88 14.45 13.88
N ASP A 69 -4.67 14.66 14.97
CA ASP A 69 -4.20 14.55 16.37
C ASP A 69 -3.57 13.20 16.67
N ASP A 70 -3.94 12.19 15.91
CA ASP A 70 -3.46 10.81 16.02
C ASP A 70 -2.16 10.54 15.26
N LEU A 71 -1.69 11.43 14.40
CA LEU A 71 -0.49 11.26 13.60
C LEU A 71 0.77 11.40 14.46
N LYS A 72 1.46 10.29 14.68
CA LYS A 72 2.78 10.28 15.34
C LYS A 72 3.89 10.25 14.31
N VAL A 73 4.72 11.26 14.32
CA VAL A 73 5.85 11.44 13.39
C VAL A 73 7.15 11.42 14.18
N ILE A 74 8.11 10.63 13.71
CA ILE A 74 9.49 10.66 14.21
C ILE A 74 10.42 11.20 13.13
N LYS A 75 11.58 11.72 13.56
CA LYS A 75 12.68 12.05 12.66
C LYS A 75 13.70 10.93 12.68
N ASN A 76 14.01 10.38 11.52
CA ASN A 76 15.08 9.42 11.38
C ASN A 76 16.46 10.10 11.45
N ARG A 77 17.55 9.31 11.34
CA ARG A 77 18.94 9.82 11.34
C ARG A 77 19.21 10.82 10.21
N ASN A 78 18.50 10.71 9.10
CA ASN A 78 18.60 11.61 7.94
C ASN A 78 17.74 12.87 8.09
N LYS A 79 17.10 13.09 9.25
CA LYS A 79 16.15 14.19 9.53
C LYS A 79 14.84 14.11 8.74
N GLU A 80 14.54 12.98 8.11
CA GLU A 80 13.27 12.73 7.40
C GLU A 80 12.17 12.43 8.42
N MET A 81 10.98 12.91 8.14
CA MET A 81 9.80 12.69 8.99
C MET A 81 9.09 11.41 8.58
N ILE A 82 8.96 10.45 9.48
CA ILE A 82 8.36 9.14 9.21
C ILE A 82 7.17 8.91 10.11
N SER A 83 6.05 8.43 9.53
CA SER A 83 4.83 8.07 10.25
C SER A 83 4.99 6.76 11.01
N LEU A 84 4.62 6.76 12.30
CA LEU A 84 4.62 5.59 13.17
C LEU A 84 3.24 4.94 13.33
N LYS A 85 2.20 5.50 12.77
CA LYS A 85 0.84 5.00 12.95
C LYS A 85 0.32 4.32 11.68
N ARG A 86 -0.42 3.23 11.84
CA ARG A 86 -0.94 2.45 10.70
C ARG A 86 -2.11 3.11 9.98
N GLN A 87 -2.87 3.92 10.70
CA GLN A 87 -4.02 4.64 10.17
C GLN A 87 -3.98 6.06 10.72
N SER A 88 -3.46 6.95 9.94
CA SER A 88 -3.44 8.38 10.21
C SER A 88 -3.69 9.13 8.92
N GLU A 89 -4.10 10.37 9.04
CA GLU A 89 -4.47 11.20 7.92
C GLU A 89 -3.84 12.57 8.05
N ILE A 90 -3.67 13.23 6.92
CA ILE A 90 -3.36 14.66 6.83
C ILE A 90 -4.48 15.34 6.05
N ALA A 91 -4.93 16.46 6.53
CA ALA A 91 -5.94 17.28 5.87
C ALA A 91 -5.27 18.47 5.18
N LEU A 92 -5.81 18.85 4.03
CA LEU A 92 -5.49 20.10 3.36
C LEU A 92 -6.62 21.09 3.62
N VAL A 93 -6.29 22.26 4.15
CA VAL A 93 -7.23 23.27 4.59
C VAL A 93 -7.05 24.53 3.77
N ASP A 94 -8.16 25.12 3.32
CA ASP A 94 -8.15 26.38 2.57
C ASP A 94 -7.90 27.61 3.51
N GLU A 95 -7.75 28.80 2.92
CA GLU A 95 -7.56 30.03 3.68
C GLU A 95 -8.74 30.38 4.63
N ARG A 96 -9.90 29.77 4.42
CA ARG A 96 -11.11 29.95 5.23
C ARG A 96 -11.23 28.93 6.36
N GLY A 97 -10.24 28.05 6.52
CA GLY A 97 -10.23 27.01 7.54
C GLY A 97 -11.10 25.79 7.21
N ARG A 98 -11.55 25.64 5.95
CA ARG A 98 -12.34 24.48 5.52
C ARG A 98 -11.42 23.39 4.99
N GLU A 99 -11.67 22.18 5.40
CA GLU A 99 -10.99 20.99 4.87
C GLU A 99 -11.42 20.75 3.41
N VAL A 100 -10.45 20.70 2.53
CA VAL A 100 -10.64 20.58 1.08
C VAL A 100 -10.29 19.20 0.57
N ALA A 101 -9.26 18.59 1.15
CA ALA A 101 -8.84 17.24 0.82
C ALA A 101 -8.26 16.54 2.05
N ARG A 102 -8.33 15.20 2.04
CA ARG A 102 -7.80 14.35 3.09
C ARG A 102 -6.99 13.23 2.46
N TYR A 103 -5.79 12.99 2.98
CA TYR A 103 -4.84 12.02 2.47
C TYR A 103 -4.46 11.03 3.56
N GLN A 104 -4.58 9.75 3.25
CA GLN A 104 -4.20 8.71 4.19
C GLN A 104 -2.68 8.57 4.26
N VAL A 105 -2.14 8.47 5.47
CA VAL A 105 -0.71 8.28 5.71
C VAL A 105 -0.47 6.87 6.20
N VAL A 106 0.23 6.07 5.41
CA VAL A 106 0.55 4.68 5.76
C VAL A 106 1.71 4.61 6.76
N TYR A 107 1.79 3.50 7.49
CA TYR A 107 2.89 3.24 8.42
C TYR A 107 4.23 3.20 7.68
N GLY A 108 5.23 3.90 8.19
CA GLY A 108 6.54 4.00 7.58
C GLY A 108 6.65 4.99 6.43
N ALA A 109 5.55 5.67 6.07
CA ALA A 109 5.58 6.69 5.02
C ALA A 109 6.42 7.89 5.43
N GLN A 110 7.14 8.45 4.45
CA GLN A 110 7.93 9.66 4.60
C GLN A 110 7.06 10.89 4.33
N LEU A 111 6.98 11.79 5.31
CA LEU A 111 6.30 13.07 5.17
C LEU A 111 7.28 14.15 4.72
N HIS A 112 6.94 14.89 3.67
CA HIS A 112 7.75 15.99 3.12
C HIS A 112 7.30 17.35 3.63
N VAL A 113 6.15 17.42 4.27
CA VAL A 113 5.52 18.64 4.78
C VAL A 113 5.35 18.58 6.28
N LYS A 114 5.32 19.74 6.94
CA LYS A 114 5.10 19.87 8.37
C LYS A 114 3.66 20.28 8.66
N ASP A 115 3.21 20.06 9.88
CA ASP A 115 1.96 20.59 10.35
C ASP A 115 1.95 22.13 10.25
N GLY A 116 0.86 22.70 9.73
CA GLY A 116 0.72 24.12 9.48
C GLY A 116 1.49 24.67 8.29
N GLN A 117 2.16 23.83 7.50
CA GLN A 117 2.91 24.28 6.31
C GLN A 117 1.96 24.60 5.15
N LYS A 118 2.20 25.74 4.49
CA LYS A 118 1.53 26.09 3.24
C LYS A 118 2.15 25.31 2.10
N VAL A 119 1.32 24.73 1.26
CA VAL A 119 1.69 23.95 0.07
C VAL A 119 0.94 24.46 -1.15
N LYS A 120 1.50 24.23 -2.31
CA LYS A 120 0.90 24.52 -3.61
C LYS A 120 0.37 23.25 -4.25
N GLU A 121 -0.46 23.42 -5.26
CA GLU A 121 -0.87 22.32 -6.13
C GLU A 121 0.36 21.56 -6.64
N ASP A 122 0.27 20.23 -6.73
CA ASP A 122 1.33 19.28 -7.09
C ASP A 122 2.53 19.14 -6.13
N ASP A 123 2.56 19.86 -5.01
CA ASP A 123 3.59 19.62 -3.99
C ASP A 123 3.45 18.20 -3.41
N ILE A 124 4.58 17.50 -3.27
CA ILE A 124 4.61 16.15 -2.68
C ILE A 124 4.41 16.26 -1.18
N LEU A 125 3.34 15.64 -0.68
CA LEU A 125 3.00 15.62 0.74
C LEU A 125 3.60 14.41 1.45
N VAL A 126 3.40 13.22 0.90
CA VAL A 126 3.78 11.93 1.47
C VAL A 126 4.30 11.01 0.39
N THR A 127 5.33 10.23 0.70
CA THR A 127 5.82 9.14 -0.17
C THR A 127 5.99 7.86 0.64
N TRP A 128 5.77 6.71 0.01
CA TRP A 128 6.00 5.41 0.63
C TRP A 128 6.43 4.38 -0.41
N ASP A 129 7.05 3.31 0.06
CA ASP A 129 7.36 2.14 -0.76
C ASP A 129 6.37 1.02 -0.41
N PRO A 130 5.49 0.61 -1.35
CA PRO A 130 4.49 -0.42 -1.10
C PRO A 130 5.10 -1.82 -0.90
N PHE A 131 6.36 -2.01 -1.27
CA PHE A 131 7.07 -3.29 -1.15
C PHE A 131 7.93 -3.40 0.11
N THR A 132 8.07 -2.31 0.86
CA THR A 132 8.91 -2.28 2.07
C THR A 132 8.08 -2.05 3.32
N PHE A 133 8.06 -3.03 4.20
CA PHE A 133 7.47 -2.91 5.53
C PHE A 133 8.59 -2.71 6.56
N ALA A 134 8.84 -1.45 6.93
CA ALA A 134 9.83 -1.15 7.95
C ALA A 134 9.30 -1.48 9.35
N ILE A 135 10.12 -2.15 10.17
CA ILE A 135 9.85 -2.30 11.60
C ILE A 135 10.51 -1.11 12.31
N LEU A 136 9.70 -0.17 12.78
CA LEU A 136 10.16 1.06 13.42
C LEU A 136 10.05 0.95 14.94
N THR A 137 11.12 1.36 15.66
CA THR A 137 11.09 1.40 17.12
C THR A 137 10.50 2.72 17.62
N GLU A 138 9.64 2.62 18.63
CA GLU A 138 9.06 3.77 19.33
C GLU A 138 9.81 4.11 20.63
N VAL A 139 10.81 3.29 21.00
CA VAL A 139 11.54 3.41 22.25
C VAL A 139 13.04 3.37 21.99
N GLU A 140 13.79 4.07 22.80
CA GLU A 140 15.25 4.03 22.77
C GLU A 140 15.77 2.82 23.53
N GLY A 141 16.83 2.18 23.00
CA GLY A 141 17.44 1.03 23.65
C GLY A 141 18.37 0.24 22.74
N THR A 142 18.87 -0.86 23.25
CA THR A 142 19.72 -1.79 22.53
C THR A 142 18.89 -2.89 21.90
N VAL A 143 19.07 -3.13 20.61
CA VAL A 143 18.39 -4.21 19.88
C VAL A 143 19.02 -5.55 20.22
N LYS A 144 18.21 -6.52 20.59
CA LYS A 144 18.61 -7.91 20.72
C LYS A 144 17.74 -8.80 19.84
N TYR A 145 18.39 -9.65 19.06
CA TYR A 145 17.73 -10.65 18.23
C TYR A 145 17.42 -11.87 19.06
N GLN A 146 16.22 -12.41 18.90
CA GLN A 146 15.78 -13.66 19.52
C GLN A 146 15.30 -14.63 18.43
N ASP A 147 15.64 -15.91 18.60
CA ASP A 147 15.27 -17.01 17.72
C ASP A 147 15.68 -16.88 16.24
N LEU A 148 16.67 -16.01 15.97
CA LEU A 148 17.34 -15.93 14.68
C LEU A 148 18.48 -16.95 14.64
N LYS A 149 18.19 -18.13 14.08
CA LYS A 149 19.15 -19.22 13.95
C LYS A 149 19.45 -19.46 12.48
N GLU A 150 20.70 -19.33 12.10
CA GLU A 150 21.20 -19.61 10.77
C GLU A 150 20.89 -21.04 10.35
N GLY A 151 20.35 -21.25 9.14
CA GLY A 151 19.94 -22.55 8.62
C GLY A 151 18.60 -23.10 9.16
N LYS A 152 17.92 -22.41 10.09
CA LYS A 152 16.56 -22.78 10.59
C LYS A 152 15.54 -21.68 10.35
N THR A 153 15.79 -20.49 10.88
CA THR A 153 14.88 -19.34 10.75
C THR A 153 15.42 -18.25 9.87
N VAL A 154 16.71 -18.30 9.49
CA VAL A 154 17.36 -17.34 8.62
C VAL A 154 18.20 -18.08 7.58
N GLU A 155 18.10 -17.68 6.33
CA GLU A 155 18.96 -18.11 5.23
C GLU A 155 19.65 -16.92 4.58
N GLU A 156 20.87 -17.16 4.10
CA GLU A 156 21.62 -16.19 3.32
C GLU A 156 21.23 -16.36 1.84
N GLU A 157 20.58 -15.35 1.29
CA GLU A 157 20.27 -15.29 -0.14
C GLU A 157 21.19 -14.30 -0.84
N ILE A 158 21.69 -14.70 -2.01
CA ILE A 158 22.45 -13.81 -2.88
C ILE A 158 21.49 -13.23 -3.91
N ASP A 159 21.31 -11.93 -3.89
CA ASP A 159 20.56 -11.22 -4.91
C ASP A 159 21.27 -11.39 -6.26
N LYS A 160 20.61 -12.08 -7.18
CA LYS A 160 21.18 -12.41 -8.51
C LYS A 160 21.43 -11.18 -9.39
N VAL A 161 20.81 -10.04 -9.08
CA VAL A 161 20.95 -8.81 -9.87
C VAL A 161 22.05 -7.92 -9.31
N THR A 162 22.10 -7.75 -7.98
CA THR A 162 23.05 -6.86 -7.30
C THR A 162 24.29 -7.57 -6.78
N GLY A 163 24.27 -8.92 -6.69
CA GLY A 163 25.34 -9.72 -6.08
C GLY A 163 25.47 -9.55 -4.56
N GLN A 164 24.57 -8.80 -3.94
CA GLN A 164 24.61 -8.57 -2.50
C GLN A 164 24.01 -9.75 -1.73
N LYS A 165 24.65 -10.09 -0.63
CA LYS A 165 24.15 -11.07 0.32
C LYS A 165 23.11 -10.44 1.21
N ARG A 166 21.94 -11.07 1.31
CA ARG A 166 20.84 -10.67 2.19
C ARG A 166 20.50 -11.82 3.13
N LEU A 167 20.22 -11.49 4.37
CA LEU A 167 19.68 -12.44 5.34
C LEU A 167 18.15 -12.38 5.26
N VAL A 168 17.55 -13.48 4.86
CA VAL A 168 16.10 -13.61 4.72
C VAL A 168 15.58 -14.47 5.85
N VAL A 169 14.57 -13.96 6.56
CA VAL A 169 13.86 -14.73 7.59
C VAL A 169 12.89 -15.65 6.89
N LYS A 170 12.96 -16.95 7.17
CA LYS A 170 12.03 -17.94 6.67
C LYS A 170 10.83 -18.12 7.61
N ASP A 171 9.77 -18.66 7.03
CA ASP A 171 8.58 -19.06 7.76
C ASP A 171 8.97 -19.91 8.95
N SER A 172 8.56 -19.51 10.13
CA SER A 172 9.01 -20.10 11.38
C SER A 172 8.02 -21.15 11.87
N ASP A 173 8.54 -22.27 12.35
CA ASP A 173 7.75 -23.26 13.12
C ASP A 173 7.18 -22.60 14.39
N GLU A 174 6.04 -23.09 14.88
CA GLU A 174 5.40 -22.60 16.12
C GLU A 174 6.35 -22.47 17.34
N LYS A 175 7.50 -23.17 17.30
CA LYS A 175 8.49 -23.21 18.40
C LYS A 175 9.60 -22.15 18.28
N ASN A 176 9.84 -21.57 17.10
CA ASN A 176 10.91 -20.60 16.88
C ASN A 176 10.32 -19.40 16.13
N GLN A 177 9.95 -18.36 16.86
CA GLN A 177 9.40 -17.13 16.29
C GLN A 177 10.46 -16.03 16.33
N PRO A 178 11.07 -15.67 15.17
CA PRO A 178 12.04 -14.59 15.09
C PRO A 178 11.45 -13.28 15.59
N ARG A 179 12.15 -12.63 16.51
CA ARG A 179 11.69 -11.37 17.07
C ARG A 179 12.85 -10.45 17.44
N LEU A 180 12.56 -9.16 17.43
CA LEU A 180 13.45 -8.10 17.87
C LEU A 180 13.01 -7.61 19.25
N GLU A 181 13.93 -7.61 20.21
CA GLU A 181 13.69 -7.04 21.52
C GLU A 181 14.49 -5.77 21.70
N ILE A 182 13.85 -4.71 22.16
CA ILE A 182 14.52 -3.48 22.56
C ILE A 182 14.71 -3.52 24.07
N LYS A 183 15.98 -3.43 24.50
CA LYS A 183 16.35 -3.52 25.91
C LYS A 183 17.01 -2.23 26.41
N SER A 184 16.68 -1.87 27.65
CA SER A 184 17.44 -0.89 28.43
C SER A 184 18.05 -1.62 29.63
N GLY A 185 19.36 -1.88 29.54
CA GLY A 185 20.03 -2.77 30.49
C GLY A 185 19.46 -4.18 30.44
N ASN A 186 18.96 -4.68 31.58
CA ASN A 186 18.35 -6.03 31.70
C ASN A 186 16.84 -6.06 31.44
N LYS A 187 16.19 -4.91 31.24
CA LYS A 187 14.74 -4.83 31.07
C LYS A 187 14.38 -4.77 29.58
N THR A 188 13.52 -5.67 29.12
CA THR A 188 12.90 -5.60 27.78
C THR A 188 11.82 -4.52 27.78
N LEU A 189 11.96 -3.52 26.94
CA LEU A 189 11.04 -2.39 26.81
C LEU A 189 9.93 -2.72 25.80
N LYS A 190 10.29 -3.27 24.65
CA LYS A 190 9.34 -3.61 23.58
C LYS A 190 9.84 -4.78 22.75
N THR A 191 8.92 -5.58 22.23
CA THR A 191 9.22 -6.74 21.37
C THR A 191 8.45 -6.57 20.07
N TYR A 192 9.16 -6.77 18.95
CA TYR A 192 8.61 -6.73 17.59
C TYR A 192 8.78 -8.11 16.97
N GLN A 193 7.68 -8.70 16.52
CA GLN A 193 7.71 -9.95 15.76
C GLN A 193 8.11 -9.66 14.32
N MET A 194 8.94 -10.53 13.75
CA MET A 194 9.24 -10.52 12.32
C MET A 194 8.14 -11.28 11.58
N PRO A 195 7.72 -10.80 10.39
CA PRO A 195 6.71 -11.46 9.57
C PRO A 195 7.19 -12.80 9.04
#